data_1fe9e7f02777e3ffcb4aef5d7be33b24
#
_entry.id   1fe9e7f02777e3ffcb4aef5d7be33b24
#
_cell.length_a   1.000
_cell.length_b   1.000
_cell.length_c   1.000
_cell.angle_alpha   90.00
_cell.angle_beta   90.00
_cell.angle_gamma   90.00
#
_symmetry.space_group_name_H-M   'P 1'
#
loop_
_entity.id
_entity.type
_entity.pdbx_description
1 polymer ?
#
loop_
_entity_poly.entity_id
_entity_poly.type
_entity_poly.pdbx_seq_one_letter_code
_entity_poly.pdbx_strand_id
1 'polypeptide(L)'
;MADAAQKNNVMHYVNIAITVCLMFGFRFLPAPEPITPYGMAVVGIFLGVIWGWSTSTTGLTWVSFLAVAAVGLTDYGNVSKAIVGIFSSDTVLLLLLGMFLVAPIQKANLGEWMVAKCLGHPLIEGKPWRFTAFIIFGTGILGFLSNSFVVALFMLAILGDLFAQAGYQKGDKYPIMLIIGMFISLMTFSTIFPFKGWALYCVSAFKGAMGGMVFDFGKYIIVAVVFYIVCSFGYLLLMMLMRCDVSKMKNINLEMYKEKYQYGLNTYQKASLGLVLAWVAASCLVSFVDATSAIGMILSKAGVVGVTLIVLVCFFVIKIDGKPIMKPDEVHVTWDMVFVVATGMFIASLVTNEATGVSAFLSGILGPFLASRSEFVFLLLLGIIGLILTNFLNNIAIMFIFMAVVGSMFAQGLLSNPYTAGMVVTLATIIGFYTPASSAYGAMIHGSDWCPSAKVYQLGLFVFVYLFIVLAILIFVANMVF
;
A
#
# COMPACT_ATOMS: atom_id res chain seq x y z
N MET A 1 -2.19 -18.63 -31.25
CA MET A 1 -1.86 -17.27 -30.75
C MET A 1 -2.87 -16.22 -31.21
N ALA A 2 -3.31 -16.18 -32.47
CA ALA A 2 -4.31 -15.21 -32.95
C ALA A 2 -5.67 -15.32 -32.24
N ASP A 3 -6.19 -16.53 -32.02
CA ASP A 3 -7.45 -16.76 -31.31
C ASP A 3 -7.42 -16.31 -29.83
N ALA A 4 -6.29 -16.49 -29.16
CA ALA A 4 -6.12 -16.04 -27.77
C ALA A 4 -6.03 -14.49 -27.69
N ALA A 5 -5.38 -13.85 -28.64
CA ALA A 5 -5.31 -12.39 -28.74
C ALA A 5 -6.68 -11.78 -29.07
N GLN A 6 -7.44 -12.41 -29.96
CA GLN A 6 -8.79 -11.96 -30.31
C GLN A 6 -9.77 -12.12 -29.13
N LYS A 7 -9.69 -13.24 -28.38
CA LYS A 7 -10.48 -13.49 -27.18
C LYS A 7 -10.18 -12.50 -26.05
N ASN A 8 -8.91 -12.12 -25.89
CA ASN A 8 -8.48 -11.11 -24.92
C ASN A 8 -9.04 -9.72 -25.29
N ASN A 9 -9.07 -9.37 -26.58
CA ASN A 9 -9.65 -8.10 -27.03
C ASN A 9 -11.15 -8.03 -26.78
N VAL A 10 -11.89 -9.11 -27.05
CA VAL A 10 -13.34 -9.15 -26.78
C VAL A 10 -13.61 -8.99 -25.29
N MET A 11 -12.89 -9.70 -24.42
CA MET A 11 -13.07 -9.59 -22.97
C MET A 11 -12.74 -8.18 -22.45
N HIS A 12 -11.75 -7.52 -23.03
CA HIS A 12 -11.41 -6.14 -22.70
C HIS A 12 -12.60 -5.19 -22.95
N TYR A 13 -13.22 -5.23 -24.13
CA TYR A 13 -14.38 -4.40 -24.45
C TYR A 13 -15.63 -4.77 -23.64
N VAL A 14 -15.82 -6.05 -23.32
CA VAL A 14 -16.91 -6.50 -22.43
C VAL A 14 -16.74 -5.89 -21.03
N ASN A 15 -15.53 -5.89 -20.48
CA ASN A 15 -15.24 -5.28 -19.18
C ASN A 15 -15.47 -3.76 -19.18
N ILE A 16 -15.09 -3.07 -20.26
CA ILE A 16 -15.40 -1.64 -20.44
C ILE A 16 -16.92 -1.42 -20.45
N ALA A 17 -17.66 -2.22 -21.22
CA ALA A 17 -19.11 -2.11 -21.31
C ALA A 17 -19.77 -2.33 -19.94
N ILE A 18 -19.33 -3.34 -19.17
CA ILE A 18 -19.82 -3.58 -17.81
C ILE A 18 -19.51 -2.36 -16.91
N THR A 19 -18.29 -1.81 -16.97
CA THR A 19 -17.91 -0.62 -16.21
C THR A 19 -18.86 0.56 -16.52
N VAL A 20 -19.10 0.84 -17.79
CA VAL A 20 -20.01 1.91 -18.22
C VAL A 20 -21.45 1.63 -17.77
N CYS A 21 -21.93 0.41 -17.96
CA CYS A 21 -23.28 0.02 -17.54
C CYS A 21 -23.48 0.16 -16.03
N LEU A 22 -22.48 -0.21 -15.22
CA LEU A 22 -22.53 -0.01 -13.77
C LEU A 22 -22.57 1.48 -13.41
N MET A 23 -21.65 2.29 -13.95
CA MET A 23 -21.55 3.72 -13.60
C MET A 23 -22.74 4.56 -14.03
N PHE A 24 -23.35 4.22 -15.15
CA PHE A 24 -24.46 5.03 -15.71
C PHE A 24 -25.82 4.34 -15.66
N GLY A 25 -25.88 3.02 -15.53
CA GLY A 25 -27.12 2.26 -15.54
C GLY A 25 -27.82 2.19 -14.18
N PHE A 26 -27.08 2.12 -13.08
CA PHE A 26 -27.63 1.97 -11.73
C PHE A 26 -28.61 3.08 -11.32
N ARG A 27 -28.41 4.30 -11.81
CA ARG A 27 -29.32 5.43 -11.54
C ARG A 27 -30.76 5.23 -12.03
N PHE A 28 -30.98 4.28 -12.94
CA PHE A 28 -32.31 3.95 -13.47
C PHE A 28 -32.97 2.79 -12.72
N LEU A 29 -32.26 2.14 -11.81
CA LEU A 29 -32.80 1.09 -10.97
C LEU A 29 -33.61 1.69 -9.81
N PRO A 30 -34.68 1.00 -9.33
CA PRO A 30 -35.38 1.43 -8.15
C PRO A 30 -34.46 1.43 -6.93
N ALA A 31 -34.45 2.53 -6.19
CA ALA A 31 -33.69 2.66 -5.00
C ALA A 31 -34.37 1.93 -3.82
N PRO A 32 -33.74 0.91 -3.21
CA PRO A 32 -34.28 0.29 -1.99
C PRO A 32 -34.11 1.26 -0.82
N GLU A 33 -35.16 1.47 -0.03
CA GLU A 33 -35.03 2.29 1.19
C GLU A 33 -33.97 1.73 2.13
N PRO A 34 -33.16 2.58 2.74
CA PRO A 34 -33.15 4.07 2.75
C PRO A 34 -32.25 4.72 1.65
N ILE A 35 -31.80 3.99 0.62
CA ILE A 35 -30.98 4.57 -0.45
C ILE A 35 -31.83 5.57 -1.25
N THR A 36 -31.26 6.74 -1.53
CA THR A 36 -31.89 7.74 -2.39
C THR A 36 -31.59 7.48 -3.88
N PRO A 37 -32.31 8.07 -4.85
CA PRO A 37 -31.94 8.01 -6.26
C PRO A 37 -30.52 8.50 -6.54
N TYR A 38 -30.06 9.54 -5.83
CA TYR A 38 -28.68 9.99 -5.85
C TYR A 38 -27.74 8.89 -5.31
N GLY A 39 -28.11 8.26 -4.21
CA GLY A 39 -27.36 7.14 -3.62
C GLY A 39 -27.23 5.95 -4.59
N MET A 40 -28.28 5.61 -5.35
CA MET A 40 -28.20 4.57 -6.37
C MET A 40 -27.18 4.90 -7.48
N ALA A 41 -27.14 6.16 -7.92
CA ALA A 41 -26.12 6.61 -8.86
C ALA A 41 -24.71 6.46 -8.26
N VAL A 42 -24.51 6.87 -7.01
CA VAL A 42 -23.21 6.74 -6.31
C VAL A 42 -22.82 5.28 -6.15
N VAL A 43 -23.73 4.38 -5.77
CA VAL A 43 -23.47 2.93 -5.68
C VAL A 43 -23.05 2.37 -7.05
N GLY A 44 -23.75 2.73 -8.11
CA GLY A 44 -23.39 2.29 -9.46
C GLY A 44 -22.00 2.76 -9.88
N ILE A 45 -21.66 4.02 -9.60
CA ILE A 45 -20.32 4.58 -9.87
C ILE A 45 -19.28 3.83 -9.05
N PHE A 46 -19.51 3.59 -7.76
CA PHE A 46 -18.61 2.86 -6.88
C PHE A 46 -18.34 1.42 -7.37
N LEU A 47 -19.40 0.67 -7.72
CA LEU A 47 -19.28 -0.68 -8.27
C LEU A 47 -18.56 -0.68 -9.63
N GLY A 48 -18.85 0.30 -10.47
CA GLY A 48 -18.19 0.47 -11.77
C GLY A 48 -16.71 0.77 -11.63
N VAL A 49 -16.31 1.59 -10.66
CA VAL A 49 -14.90 1.85 -10.34
C VAL A 49 -14.19 0.58 -9.88
N ILE A 50 -14.80 -0.18 -8.96
CA ILE A 50 -14.23 -1.45 -8.49
C ILE A 50 -14.02 -2.42 -9.65
N TRP A 51 -15.05 -2.63 -10.47
CA TRP A 51 -14.97 -3.51 -11.62
C TRP A 51 -13.92 -3.04 -12.62
N GLY A 52 -13.94 -1.76 -12.98
CA GLY A 52 -13.02 -1.16 -13.93
C GLY A 52 -11.56 -1.25 -13.46
N TRP A 53 -11.26 -0.90 -12.19
CA TRP A 53 -9.90 -1.01 -11.67
C TRP A 53 -9.42 -2.47 -11.53
N SER A 54 -10.33 -3.41 -11.26
CA SER A 54 -9.98 -4.83 -11.12
C SER A 54 -9.75 -5.54 -12.45
N THR A 55 -10.37 -5.05 -13.54
CA THR A 55 -10.36 -5.73 -14.84
C THR A 55 -9.59 -4.97 -15.93
N SER A 56 -9.15 -3.74 -15.65
CA SER A 56 -8.45 -2.91 -16.64
C SER A 56 -7.08 -3.48 -16.99
N THR A 57 -6.81 -3.56 -18.28
CA THR A 57 -5.51 -3.95 -18.86
C THR A 57 -4.74 -2.78 -19.48
N THR A 58 -5.37 -1.58 -19.56
CA THR A 58 -4.84 -0.39 -20.24
C THR A 58 -4.56 0.79 -19.30
N GLY A 59 -4.29 0.50 -18.01
CA GLY A 59 -4.14 1.51 -16.97
C GLY A 59 -5.45 1.79 -16.23
N LEU A 60 -5.37 2.54 -15.15
CA LEU A 60 -6.49 2.78 -14.22
C LEU A 60 -7.09 4.19 -14.37
N THR A 61 -6.37 5.10 -15.02
CA THR A 61 -6.74 6.52 -15.15
C THR A 61 -8.05 6.71 -15.89
N TRP A 62 -8.31 5.96 -16.98
CA TRP A 62 -9.55 6.10 -17.74
C TRP A 62 -10.80 5.77 -16.91
N VAL A 63 -10.71 4.77 -16.03
CA VAL A 63 -11.80 4.42 -15.09
C VAL A 63 -12.07 5.58 -14.15
N SER A 64 -11.01 6.19 -13.63
CA SER A 64 -11.09 7.35 -12.75
C SER A 64 -11.73 8.55 -13.45
N PHE A 65 -11.35 8.84 -14.70
CA PHE A 65 -11.96 9.92 -15.49
C PHE A 65 -13.44 9.67 -15.75
N LEU A 66 -13.79 8.44 -16.11
CA LEU A 66 -15.19 8.06 -16.35
C LEU A 66 -16.02 8.21 -15.07
N ALA A 67 -15.49 7.80 -13.92
CA ALA A 67 -16.15 7.92 -12.63
C ALA A 67 -16.39 9.39 -12.25
N VAL A 68 -15.39 10.27 -12.41
CA VAL A 68 -15.52 11.70 -12.13
C VAL A 68 -16.57 12.35 -13.05
N ALA A 69 -16.57 11.99 -14.34
CA ALA A 69 -17.59 12.43 -15.28
C ALA A 69 -18.99 11.95 -14.83
N ALA A 70 -19.10 10.68 -14.45
CA ALA A 70 -20.37 10.10 -14.00
C ALA A 70 -20.90 10.79 -12.74
N VAL A 71 -20.03 11.12 -11.74
CA VAL A 71 -20.40 11.91 -10.55
C VAL A 71 -20.89 13.30 -10.93
N GLY A 72 -20.17 13.98 -11.83
CA GLY A 72 -20.56 15.32 -12.28
C GLY A 72 -21.92 15.38 -13.02
N LEU A 73 -22.43 14.23 -13.46
CA LEU A 73 -23.76 14.06 -14.07
C LEU A 73 -24.83 13.57 -13.09
N THR A 74 -24.56 13.63 -11.79
CA THR A 74 -25.50 13.37 -10.69
C THR A 74 -25.90 14.67 -9.99
N ASP A 75 -26.70 14.58 -8.94
CA ASP A 75 -27.08 15.70 -8.08
C ASP A 75 -25.90 16.31 -7.30
N TYR A 76 -24.69 15.80 -7.47
CA TYR A 76 -23.45 16.42 -6.93
C TYR A 76 -23.23 17.85 -7.47
N GLY A 77 -23.60 18.09 -8.72
CA GLY A 77 -23.58 19.41 -9.33
C GLY A 77 -23.14 19.43 -10.77
N ASN A 78 -21.83 19.42 -11.06
CA ASN A 78 -21.30 19.37 -12.43
C ASN A 78 -19.90 18.74 -12.48
N VAL A 79 -19.43 18.43 -13.70
CA VAL A 79 -18.14 17.75 -13.90
C VAL A 79 -16.96 18.61 -13.42
N SER A 80 -16.99 19.93 -13.63
CA SER A 80 -15.92 20.81 -13.15
C SER A 80 -15.81 20.80 -11.62
N LYS A 81 -16.94 20.83 -10.92
CA LYS A 81 -16.98 20.70 -9.45
C LYS A 81 -16.44 19.34 -9.00
N ALA A 82 -16.78 18.27 -9.71
CA ALA A 82 -16.28 16.94 -9.41
C ALA A 82 -14.75 16.83 -9.60
N ILE A 83 -14.20 17.41 -10.68
CA ILE A 83 -12.75 17.48 -10.91
C ILE A 83 -12.04 18.25 -9.78
N VAL A 84 -12.55 19.43 -9.40
CA VAL A 84 -11.98 20.18 -8.28
C VAL A 84 -12.08 19.36 -6.99
N GLY A 85 -13.18 18.65 -6.78
CA GLY A 85 -13.41 17.80 -5.61
C GLY A 85 -12.35 16.72 -5.42
N ILE A 86 -11.92 16.04 -6.48
CA ILE A 86 -10.88 15.01 -6.38
C ILE A 86 -9.50 15.56 -6.01
N PHE A 87 -9.18 16.82 -6.37
CA PHE A 87 -7.89 17.46 -6.07
C PHE A 87 -7.91 18.35 -4.82
N SER A 88 -9.02 18.50 -4.14
CA SER A 88 -9.15 19.36 -2.95
C SER A 88 -8.53 18.79 -1.67
N SER A 89 -7.94 17.60 -1.74
CA SER A 89 -7.40 16.91 -0.57
C SER A 89 -5.90 17.12 -0.41
N ASP A 90 -5.45 17.47 0.81
CA ASP A 90 -4.02 17.51 1.20
C ASP A 90 -3.30 16.22 0.87
N THR A 91 -4.00 15.10 0.87
CA THR A 91 -3.42 13.80 0.58
C THR A 91 -3.05 13.63 -0.88
N VAL A 92 -3.89 14.12 -1.78
CA VAL A 92 -3.56 14.10 -3.23
C VAL A 92 -2.36 15.02 -3.49
N LEU A 93 -2.28 16.15 -2.78
CA LEU A 93 -1.10 17.02 -2.83
C LEU A 93 0.15 16.32 -2.29
N LEU A 94 0.06 15.64 -1.14
CA LEU A 94 1.18 14.85 -0.58
C LEU A 94 1.61 13.72 -1.50
N LEU A 95 0.67 13.07 -2.18
CA LEU A 95 0.98 12.03 -3.15
C LEU A 95 1.81 12.59 -4.32
N LEU A 96 1.36 13.71 -4.91
CA LEU A 96 2.07 14.38 -5.98
C LEU A 96 3.47 14.83 -5.55
N LEU A 97 3.57 15.55 -4.43
CA LEU A 97 4.82 16.03 -3.88
C LEU A 97 5.75 14.88 -3.45
N GLY A 98 5.19 13.78 -2.96
CA GLY A 98 5.94 12.58 -2.59
C GLY A 98 6.66 11.94 -3.77
N MET A 99 6.10 12.01 -4.99
CA MET A 99 6.77 11.51 -6.19
C MET A 99 8.03 12.32 -6.51
N PHE A 100 8.03 13.62 -6.22
CA PHE A 100 9.23 14.46 -6.34
C PHE A 100 10.33 14.03 -5.37
N LEU A 101 9.99 13.58 -4.16
CA LEU A 101 10.99 13.11 -3.17
C LEU A 101 11.69 11.81 -3.59
N VAL A 102 11.04 10.99 -4.42
CA VAL A 102 11.61 9.71 -4.87
C VAL A 102 12.64 9.90 -5.99
N ALA A 103 12.49 10.92 -6.83
CA ALA A 103 13.35 11.15 -7.99
C ALA A 103 14.87 11.25 -7.65
N PRO A 104 15.32 12.06 -6.66
CA PRO A 104 16.74 12.15 -6.32
C PRO A 104 17.30 10.85 -5.73
N ILE A 105 16.48 10.04 -5.07
CA ILE A 105 16.89 8.73 -4.51
C ILE A 105 17.14 7.74 -5.65
N GLN A 106 16.25 7.71 -6.65
CA GLN A 106 16.39 6.87 -7.84
C GLN A 106 17.62 7.28 -8.67
N LYS A 107 17.79 8.58 -8.92
CA LYS A 107 18.93 9.14 -9.65
C LYS A 107 20.26 8.84 -8.97
N ALA A 108 20.28 8.78 -7.64
CA ALA A 108 21.45 8.46 -6.83
C ALA A 108 21.78 6.95 -6.78
N ASN A 109 20.90 6.06 -7.31
CA ASN A 109 21.01 4.61 -7.15
C ASN A 109 21.23 4.18 -5.70
N LEU A 110 20.60 4.90 -4.75
CA LEU A 110 20.78 4.65 -3.32
C LEU A 110 20.29 3.26 -2.93
N GLY A 111 19.21 2.76 -3.55
CA GLY A 111 18.66 1.44 -3.26
C GLY A 111 19.67 0.31 -3.50
N GLU A 112 20.31 0.33 -4.66
CA GLU A 112 21.32 -0.68 -5.01
C GLU A 112 22.53 -0.62 -4.09
N TRP A 113 23.04 0.58 -3.81
CA TRP A 113 24.14 0.77 -2.90
C TRP A 113 23.83 0.25 -1.48
N MET A 114 22.65 0.55 -0.96
CA MET A 114 22.21 0.13 0.37
C MET A 114 22.12 -1.40 0.46
N VAL A 115 21.46 -2.04 -0.53
CA VAL A 115 21.33 -3.50 -0.58
C VAL A 115 22.71 -4.18 -0.58
N ALA A 116 23.61 -3.74 -1.46
CA ALA A 116 24.90 -4.36 -1.60
C ALA A 116 25.80 -4.15 -0.37
N LYS A 117 25.74 -2.96 0.25
CA LYS A 117 26.47 -2.68 1.49
C LYS A 117 25.99 -3.56 2.64
N CYS A 118 24.68 -3.80 2.70
CA CYS A 118 24.09 -4.67 3.70
C CYS A 118 24.46 -6.13 3.48
N LEU A 119 24.40 -6.63 2.24
CA LEU A 119 24.76 -8.02 1.91
C LEU A 119 26.23 -8.33 2.17
N GLY A 120 27.12 -7.34 1.97
CA GLY A 120 28.56 -7.47 2.27
C GLY A 120 28.90 -7.40 3.76
N HIS A 121 27.91 -7.32 4.67
CA HIS A 121 28.19 -7.13 6.10
C HIS A 121 28.60 -8.45 6.80
N PRO A 122 29.69 -8.46 7.61
CA PRO A 122 30.21 -9.69 8.26
C PRO A 122 29.21 -10.40 9.19
N LEU A 123 28.19 -9.70 9.66
CA LEU A 123 27.17 -10.28 10.56
C LEU A 123 26.33 -11.40 9.90
N ILE A 124 26.22 -11.42 8.59
CA ILE A 124 25.38 -12.36 7.84
C ILE A 124 26.17 -13.46 7.15
N GLU A 125 27.47 -13.26 6.93
CA GLU A 125 28.37 -14.20 6.26
C GLU A 125 28.46 -15.53 7.03
N GLY A 126 28.25 -16.65 6.34
CA GLY A 126 28.26 -18.01 6.90
C GLY A 126 27.15 -18.31 7.95
N LYS A 127 26.17 -17.42 8.11
CA LYS A 127 25.10 -17.54 9.10
C LYS A 127 23.71 -17.49 8.43
N PRO A 128 23.20 -18.60 7.90
CA PRO A 128 21.99 -18.64 7.06
C PRO A 128 20.75 -17.99 7.67
N TRP A 129 20.47 -18.23 8.95
CA TRP A 129 19.30 -17.63 9.61
C TRP A 129 19.44 -16.13 9.82
N ARG A 130 20.66 -15.61 10.02
CA ARG A 130 20.89 -14.17 10.10
C ARG A 130 20.74 -13.52 8.72
N PHE A 131 21.18 -14.18 7.66
CA PHE A 131 20.92 -13.77 6.28
C PHE A 131 19.41 -13.73 6.01
N THR A 132 18.68 -14.80 6.34
CA THR A 132 17.22 -14.87 6.20
C THR A 132 16.52 -13.74 6.96
N ALA A 133 16.90 -13.53 8.23
CA ALA A 133 16.38 -12.44 9.05
C ALA A 133 16.67 -11.06 8.44
N PHE A 134 17.90 -10.88 7.95
CA PHE A 134 18.29 -9.64 7.28
C PHE A 134 17.40 -9.37 6.05
N ILE A 135 17.15 -10.36 5.20
CA ILE A 135 16.26 -10.20 4.04
C ILE A 135 14.84 -9.82 4.50
N ILE A 136 14.29 -10.52 5.49
CA ILE A 136 12.91 -10.31 5.95
C ILE A 136 12.75 -8.98 6.70
N PHE A 137 13.73 -8.54 7.49
CA PHE A 137 13.64 -7.25 8.19
C PHE A 137 14.23 -6.08 7.39
N GLY A 138 15.28 -6.31 6.62
CA GLY A 138 16.01 -5.24 5.95
C GLY A 138 15.34 -4.75 4.67
N THR A 139 14.72 -5.66 3.90
CA THR A 139 14.22 -5.30 2.57
C THR A 139 13.12 -4.24 2.62
N GLY A 140 12.21 -4.32 3.61
CA GLY A 140 11.18 -3.30 3.81
C GLY A 140 11.76 -1.91 4.06
N ILE A 141 12.78 -1.82 4.93
CA ILE A 141 13.49 -0.57 5.23
C ILE A 141 14.16 -0.02 3.96
N LEU A 142 14.85 -0.88 3.22
CA LEU A 142 15.52 -0.51 1.98
C LEU A 142 14.54 -0.01 0.92
N GLY A 143 13.40 -0.67 0.79
CA GLY A 143 12.33 -0.27 -0.13
C GLY A 143 11.71 1.08 0.24
N PHE A 144 11.57 1.38 1.52
CA PHE A 144 11.08 2.67 1.98
C PHE A 144 12.08 3.81 1.72
N LEU A 145 13.36 3.58 2.00
CA LEU A 145 14.42 4.57 1.81
C LEU A 145 14.77 4.82 0.33
N SER A 146 14.33 3.94 -0.57
CA SER A 146 14.57 4.02 -2.00
C SER A 146 13.23 3.93 -2.77
N ASN A 147 13.10 2.92 -3.59
CA ASN A 147 11.88 2.56 -4.30
C ASN A 147 11.63 1.06 -4.12
N SER A 148 10.47 0.72 -3.57
CA SER A 148 10.15 -0.67 -3.23
C SER A 148 10.16 -1.60 -4.44
N PHE A 149 9.74 -1.14 -5.64
CA PHE A 149 9.78 -1.96 -6.85
C PHE A 149 11.20 -2.18 -7.36
N VAL A 150 12.04 -1.14 -7.33
CA VAL A 150 13.46 -1.26 -7.73
C VAL A 150 14.18 -2.21 -6.79
N VAL A 151 14.00 -2.06 -5.47
CA VAL A 151 14.57 -2.97 -4.47
C VAL A 151 14.08 -4.40 -4.68
N ALA A 152 12.78 -4.59 -4.94
CA ALA A 152 12.21 -5.92 -5.19
C ALA A 152 12.86 -6.62 -6.40
N LEU A 153 12.95 -5.93 -7.54
CA LEU A 153 13.57 -6.49 -8.76
C LEU A 153 15.04 -6.81 -8.54
N PHE A 154 15.78 -5.90 -7.92
CA PHE A 154 17.20 -6.06 -7.64
C PHE A 154 17.45 -7.23 -6.66
N MET A 155 16.64 -7.31 -5.61
CA MET A 155 16.73 -8.40 -4.64
C MET A 155 16.35 -9.75 -5.26
N LEU A 156 15.35 -9.82 -6.15
CA LEU A 156 15.01 -11.06 -6.85
C LEU A 156 16.18 -11.57 -7.69
N ALA A 157 16.86 -10.68 -8.42
CA ALA A 157 18.03 -11.04 -9.21
C ALA A 157 19.16 -11.57 -8.31
N ILE A 158 19.50 -10.84 -7.24
CA ILE A 158 20.53 -11.25 -6.29
C ILE A 158 20.20 -12.61 -5.63
N LEU A 159 18.97 -12.74 -5.11
CA LEU A 159 18.56 -13.98 -4.45
C LEU A 159 18.59 -15.15 -5.42
N GLY A 160 18.20 -14.94 -6.69
CA GLY A 160 18.29 -15.96 -7.74
C GLY A 160 19.72 -16.47 -7.94
N ASP A 161 20.69 -15.56 -8.05
CA ASP A 161 22.11 -15.89 -8.19
C ASP A 161 22.63 -16.62 -6.94
N LEU A 162 22.30 -16.15 -5.74
CA LEU A 162 22.72 -16.77 -4.48
C LEU A 162 22.12 -18.17 -4.30
N PHE A 163 20.86 -18.41 -4.69
CA PHE A 163 20.25 -19.73 -4.64
C PHE A 163 20.92 -20.70 -5.61
N ALA A 164 21.25 -20.24 -6.82
CA ALA A 164 21.97 -21.05 -7.79
C ALA A 164 23.37 -21.45 -7.28
N GLN A 165 24.12 -20.49 -6.73
CA GLN A 165 25.44 -20.73 -6.11
C GLN A 165 25.35 -21.71 -4.94
N ALA A 166 24.30 -21.59 -4.11
CA ALA A 166 24.08 -22.48 -2.97
C ALA A 166 23.60 -23.88 -3.37
N GLY A 167 23.27 -24.12 -4.64
CA GLY A 167 22.82 -25.42 -5.15
C GLY A 167 21.36 -25.74 -4.81
N TYR A 168 20.50 -24.72 -4.64
CA TYR A 168 19.06 -24.93 -4.60
C TYR A 168 18.50 -25.20 -5.98
N GLN A 169 17.37 -25.91 -6.01
CA GLN A 169 16.59 -26.15 -7.22
C GLN A 169 15.39 -25.20 -7.30
N LYS A 170 14.98 -24.84 -8.54
CA LYS A 170 13.75 -24.07 -8.75
C LYS A 170 12.55 -24.82 -8.16
N GLY A 171 11.79 -24.16 -7.29
CA GLY A 171 10.68 -24.81 -6.58
C GLY A 171 11.02 -25.37 -5.19
N ASP A 172 12.28 -25.28 -4.73
CA ASP A 172 12.65 -25.63 -3.35
C ASP A 172 11.93 -24.71 -2.36
N LYS A 173 11.57 -25.28 -1.20
CA LYS A 173 10.77 -24.58 -0.17
C LYS A 173 11.43 -23.30 0.33
N TYR A 174 12.72 -23.32 0.65
CA TYR A 174 13.43 -22.18 1.23
C TYR A 174 13.46 -20.95 0.31
N PRO A 175 13.88 -21.07 -0.97
CA PRO A 175 13.83 -19.97 -1.92
C PRO A 175 12.44 -19.34 -2.04
N ILE A 176 11.39 -20.14 -2.19
CA ILE A 176 10.01 -19.64 -2.31
C ILE A 176 9.61 -18.88 -1.06
N MET A 177 9.80 -19.48 0.13
CA MET A 177 9.42 -18.85 1.39
C MET A 177 10.21 -17.56 1.65
N LEU A 178 11.51 -17.53 1.30
CA LEU A 178 12.31 -16.32 1.46
C LEU A 178 11.85 -15.19 0.51
N ILE A 179 11.53 -15.50 -0.73
CA ILE A 179 11.00 -14.53 -1.69
C ILE A 179 9.64 -13.99 -1.21
N ILE A 180 8.71 -14.85 -0.81
CA ILE A 180 7.41 -14.42 -0.27
C ILE A 180 7.61 -13.51 0.97
N GLY A 181 8.48 -13.91 1.90
CA GLY A 181 8.78 -13.13 3.12
C GLY A 181 9.40 -11.77 2.81
N MET A 182 10.28 -11.69 1.83
CA MET A 182 10.84 -10.45 1.32
C MET A 182 9.74 -9.50 0.82
N PHE A 183 8.81 -9.99 0.01
CA PHE A 183 7.71 -9.17 -0.49
C PHE A 183 6.73 -8.76 0.61
N ILE A 184 6.41 -9.64 1.56
CA ILE A 184 5.61 -9.28 2.74
C ILE A 184 6.29 -8.16 3.55
N SER A 185 7.62 -8.22 3.70
CA SER A 185 8.39 -7.15 4.35
C SER A 185 8.24 -5.80 3.61
N LEU A 186 8.39 -5.78 2.29
CA LEU A 186 8.20 -4.57 1.47
C LEU A 186 6.78 -3.99 1.63
N MET A 187 5.76 -4.85 1.58
CA MET A 187 4.37 -4.45 1.72
C MET A 187 4.08 -3.90 3.11
N THR A 188 4.43 -4.63 4.16
CA THR A 188 4.13 -4.25 5.54
C THR A 188 4.92 -3.04 6.01
N PHE A 189 6.17 -2.88 5.61
CA PHE A 189 6.94 -1.67 5.94
C PHE A 189 6.36 -0.40 5.28
N SER A 190 5.76 -0.53 4.10
CA SER A 190 5.13 0.59 3.39
C SER A 190 3.91 1.16 4.11
N THR A 191 3.42 0.48 5.15
CA THR A 191 2.30 0.95 5.98
C THR A 191 2.72 1.78 7.18
N ILE A 192 4.02 1.86 7.52
CA ILE A 192 4.47 2.47 8.78
C ILE A 192 4.26 3.99 8.79
N PHE A 193 4.62 4.65 7.71
CA PHE A 193 4.59 6.12 7.67
C PHE A 193 3.34 6.64 6.94
N PRO A 194 2.40 7.29 7.66
CA PRO A 194 1.09 7.67 7.14
C PRO A 194 1.11 8.72 6.03
N PHE A 195 2.26 9.30 5.76
CA PHE A 195 2.47 10.35 4.76
C PHE A 195 3.20 9.87 3.50
N LYS A 196 3.40 8.54 3.34
CA LYS A 196 4.06 7.96 2.15
C LYS A 196 3.47 6.61 1.77
N GLY A 197 3.46 6.32 0.49
CA GLY A 197 3.13 5.00 -0.07
C GLY A 197 1.72 4.54 0.28
N TRP A 198 1.58 3.26 0.60
CA TRP A 198 0.29 2.64 0.92
C TRP A 198 -0.42 3.28 2.11
N ALA A 199 0.32 3.59 3.16
CA ALA A 199 -0.24 4.21 4.36
C ALA A 199 -0.97 5.52 4.02
N LEU A 200 -0.40 6.34 3.13
CA LEU A 200 -1.02 7.58 2.68
C LEU A 200 -2.38 7.33 2.01
N TYR A 201 -2.51 6.28 1.18
CA TYR A 201 -3.79 5.92 0.55
C TYR A 201 -4.84 5.53 1.58
N CYS A 202 -4.45 4.71 2.55
CA CYS A 202 -5.35 4.21 3.59
C CYS A 202 -5.81 5.32 4.54
N VAL A 203 -4.90 6.19 5.00
CA VAL A 203 -5.22 7.35 5.83
C VAL A 203 -6.19 8.29 5.11
N SER A 204 -6.04 8.40 3.80
CA SER A 204 -6.89 9.21 2.95
C SER A 204 -8.29 8.62 2.77
N ALA A 205 -8.35 7.34 2.49
CA ALA A 205 -9.60 6.61 2.40
C ALA A 205 -10.36 6.67 3.74
N PHE A 206 -9.63 6.51 4.85
CA PHE A 206 -10.17 6.67 6.21
C PHE A 206 -10.75 8.07 6.42
N LYS A 207 -9.96 9.13 6.12
CA LYS A 207 -10.43 10.52 6.24
C LYS A 207 -11.69 10.78 5.40
N GLY A 208 -11.73 10.27 4.17
CA GLY A 208 -12.89 10.38 3.28
C GLY A 208 -14.11 9.64 3.84
N ALA A 209 -13.94 8.43 4.34
CA ALA A 209 -15.03 7.59 4.84
C ALA A 209 -15.53 8.02 6.23
N MET A 210 -14.70 8.67 7.06
CA MET A 210 -15.01 9.06 8.44
C MET A 210 -15.40 10.54 8.59
N GLY A 211 -15.92 11.18 7.55
CA GLY A 211 -16.37 12.57 7.62
C GLY A 211 -15.27 13.60 7.97
N GLY A 212 -14.02 13.30 7.60
CA GLY A 212 -12.88 14.19 7.83
C GLY A 212 -12.02 13.86 9.05
N MET A 213 -12.35 12.82 9.82
CA MET A 213 -11.50 12.36 10.93
C MET A 213 -10.12 11.96 10.42
N VAL A 214 -9.09 12.24 11.21
CA VAL A 214 -7.70 11.92 10.90
C VAL A 214 -7.11 11.03 11.99
N PHE A 215 -6.19 10.14 11.59
CA PHE A 215 -5.40 9.39 12.57
C PHE A 215 -4.48 10.32 13.36
N ASP A 216 -4.33 10.03 14.64
CA ASP A 216 -3.12 10.42 15.37
C ASP A 216 -1.93 9.67 14.75
N PHE A 217 -1.02 10.40 14.09
CA PHE A 217 0.08 9.79 13.37
C PHE A 217 1.07 9.08 14.31
N GLY A 218 1.22 9.56 15.55
CA GLY A 218 2.06 8.90 16.55
C GLY A 218 1.52 7.52 16.90
N LYS A 219 0.24 7.43 17.23
CA LYS A 219 -0.45 6.17 17.53
C LYS A 219 -0.46 5.23 16.31
N TYR A 220 -0.74 5.78 15.12
CA TYR A 220 -0.69 5.04 13.86
C TYR A 220 0.67 4.37 13.64
N ILE A 221 1.77 5.14 13.76
CA ILE A 221 3.13 4.65 13.57
C ILE A 221 3.46 3.55 14.58
N ILE A 222 3.08 3.72 15.86
CA ILE A 222 3.31 2.71 16.90
C ILE A 222 2.65 1.38 16.49
N VAL A 223 1.36 1.39 16.13
CA VAL A 223 0.63 0.19 15.73
C VAL A 223 1.25 -0.45 14.48
N ALA A 224 1.58 0.36 13.47
CA ALA A 224 2.16 -0.13 12.22
C ALA A 224 3.58 -0.71 12.41
N VAL A 225 4.41 -0.11 13.27
CA VAL A 225 5.74 -0.65 13.62
C VAL A 225 5.62 -1.98 14.35
N VAL A 226 4.72 -2.07 15.34
CA VAL A 226 4.48 -3.33 16.05
C VAL A 226 3.99 -4.40 15.08
N PHE A 227 3.07 -4.06 14.17
CA PHE A 227 2.61 -4.97 13.13
C PHE A 227 3.77 -5.48 12.26
N TYR A 228 4.63 -4.57 11.77
CA TYR A 228 5.79 -4.94 10.97
C TYR A 228 6.73 -5.90 11.71
N ILE A 229 7.03 -5.61 12.96
CA ILE A 229 7.91 -6.45 13.80
C ILE A 229 7.27 -7.83 14.02
N VAL A 230 5.99 -7.87 14.42
CA VAL A 230 5.25 -9.12 14.64
C VAL A 230 5.14 -9.93 13.35
N CYS A 231 4.86 -9.26 12.24
CA CYS A 231 4.77 -9.89 10.93
C CYS A 231 6.13 -10.45 10.47
N SER A 232 7.21 -9.71 10.62
CA SER A 232 8.55 -10.15 10.19
C SER A 232 9.10 -11.26 11.08
N PHE A 233 9.01 -11.10 12.41
CA PHE A 233 9.48 -12.11 13.37
C PHE A 233 8.66 -13.40 13.31
N GLY A 234 7.34 -13.29 13.29
CA GLY A 234 6.46 -14.44 13.15
C GLY A 234 6.66 -15.19 11.84
N TYR A 235 6.98 -14.47 10.74
CA TYR A 235 7.31 -15.12 9.46
C TYR A 235 8.60 -15.93 9.55
N LEU A 236 9.62 -15.43 10.24
CA LEU A 236 10.84 -16.22 10.52
C LEU A 236 10.50 -17.49 11.32
N LEU A 237 9.67 -17.37 12.35
CA LEU A 237 9.21 -18.53 13.11
C LEU A 237 8.43 -19.52 12.24
N LEU A 238 7.56 -19.03 11.33
CA LEU A 238 6.86 -19.88 10.37
C LEU A 238 7.85 -20.65 9.50
N MET A 239 8.89 -20.00 8.96
CA MET A 239 9.92 -20.68 8.16
C MET A 239 10.66 -21.75 8.98
N MET A 240 10.95 -21.52 10.25
CA MET A 240 11.56 -22.48 11.15
C MET A 240 10.61 -23.66 11.42
N LEU A 241 9.35 -23.41 11.73
CA LEU A 241 8.32 -24.43 11.97
C LEU A 241 8.08 -25.30 10.72
N MET A 242 8.11 -24.67 9.54
CA MET A 242 8.01 -25.39 8.27
C MET A 242 9.30 -26.14 7.91
N ARG A 243 10.34 -26.08 8.75
CA ARG A 243 11.64 -26.74 8.52
C ARG A 243 12.23 -26.38 7.16
N CYS A 244 12.30 -25.08 6.83
CA CYS A 244 12.98 -24.64 5.64
C CYS A 244 14.49 -24.92 5.74
N ASP A 245 15.03 -25.64 4.78
CA ASP A 245 16.45 -25.98 4.76
C ASP A 245 17.29 -24.77 4.31
N VAL A 246 17.91 -24.14 5.28
CA VAL A 246 18.80 -22.98 5.08
C VAL A 246 20.27 -23.38 4.98
N SER A 247 20.61 -24.66 5.17
CA SER A 247 21.99 -25.15 5.34
C SER A 247 22.87 -24.83 4.13
N LYS A 248 22.32 -24.93 2.92
CA LYS A 248 22.99 -24.63 1.66
C LYS A 248 23.50 -23.19 1.58
N MET A 249 22.85 -22.23 2.26
CA MET A 249 23.28 -20.84 2.30
C MET A 249 24.57 -20.57 3.11
N LYS A 250 25.13 -21.58 3.78
CA LYS A 250 26.37 -21.45 4.53
C LYS A 250 27.58 -21.10 3.67
N ASN A 251 27.62 -21.60 2.45
CA ASN A 251 28.77 -21.59 1.56
C ASN A 251 28.66 -20.54 0.44
N ILE A 252 27.74 -19.59 0.56
CA ILE A 252 27.60 -18.52 -0.44
C ILE A 252 28.77 -17.53 -0.33
N ASN A 253 29.30 -17.14 -1.49
CA ASN A 253 30.32 -16.11 -1.57
C ASN A 253 29.67 -14.73 -1.75
N LEU A 254 29.82 -13.86 -0.76
CA LEU A 254 29.32 -12.48 -0.78
C LEU A 254 30.41 -11.45 -1.13
N GLU A 255 31.68 -11.90 -1.41
CA GLU A 255 32.81 -11.00 -1.69
C GLU A 255 32.56 -10.11 -2.91
N MET A 256 31.93 -10.65 -3.95
CA MET A 256 31.58 -9.85 -5.14
C MET A 256 30.77 -8.60 -4.80
N TYR A 257 29.88 -8.70 -3.81
CA TYR A 257 29.08 -7.53 -3.35
C TYR A 257 29.92 -6.59 -2.48
N LYS A 258 30.90 -7.11 -1.72
CA LYS A 258 31.83 -6.29 -0.96
C LYS A 258 32.72 -5.45 -1.87
N GLU A 259 33.28 -6.05 -2.92
CA GLU A 259 34.17 -5.36 -3.86
C GLU A 259 33.43 -4.31 -4.71
N LYS A 260 32.28 -4.65 -5.25
CA LYS A 260 31.51 -3.74 -6.13
C LYS A 260 31.09 -2.45 -5.40
N TYR A 261 30.93 -2.47 -4.07
CA TYR A 261 30.41 -1.36 -3.27
C TYR A 261 31.31 -1.01 -2.07
N GLN A 262 32.64 -1.20 -2.22
CA GLN A 262 33.63 -0.81 -1.22
C GLN A 262 33.61 0.70 -0.92
N TYR A 263 33.21 1.51 -1.89
CA TYR A 263 33.22 2.95 -1.78
C TYR A 263 32.06 3.46 -0.91
N GLY A 264 32.37 4.45 -0.08
CA GLY A 264 31.35 5.17 0.70
C GLY A 264 30.38 5.94 -0.22
N LEU A 265 29.31 6.48 0.36
CA LEU A 265 28.40 7.36 -0.34
C LEU A 265 29.15 8.57 -0.91
N ASN A 266 28.89 8.90 -2.18
CA ASN A 266 29.37 10.14 -2.77
C ASN A 266 28.59 11.36 -2.21
N THR A 267 29.02 12.58 -2.51
CA THR A 267 28.42 13.81 -1.99
C THR A 267 26.94 13.94 -2.38
N TYR A 268 26.59 13.58 -3.61
CA TYR A 268 25.22 13.60 -4.09
C TYR A 268 24.32 12.60 -3.34
N GLN A 269 24.80 11.38 -3.12
CA GLN A 269 24.11 10.34 -2.35
C GLN A 269 23.90 10.74 -0.89
N LYS A 270 24.93 11.31 -0.26
CA LYS A 270 24.85 11.79 1.13
C LYS A 270 23.83 12.91 1.29
N ALA A 271 23.83 13.88 0.37
CA ALA A 271 22.88 14.97 0.39
C ALA A 271 21.44 14.50 0.14
N SER A 272 21.24 13.63 -0.85
CA SER A 272 19.90 13.08 -1.15
C SER A 272 19.35 12.27 0.03
N LEU A 273 20.15 11.38 0.59
CA LEU A 273 19.76 10.59 1.76
C LEU A 273 19.50 11.47 2.98
N GLY A 274 20.39 12.45 3.23
CA GLY A 274 20.25 13.39 4.35
C GLY A 274 18.96 14.21 4.29
N LEU A 275 18.59 14.72 3.11
CA LEU A 275 17.35 15.48 2.92
C LEU A 275 16.11 14.59 3.08
N VAL A 276 16.14 13.34 2.62
CA VAL A 276 15.01 12.40 2.83
C VAL A 276 14.87 12.04 4.30
N LEU A 277 15.96 11.78 5.01
CA LEU A 277 15.92 11.51 6.45
C LEU A 277 15.43 12.74 7.23
N ALA A 278 15.87 13.95 6.85
CA ALA A 278 15.37 15.19 7.41
C ALA A 278 13.87 15.39 7.17
N TRP A 279 13.36 15.04 5.97
CA TRP A 279 11.95 15.06 5.66
C TRP A 279 11.15 14.08 6.55
N VAL A 280 11.62 12.84 6.70
CA VAL A 280 10.98 11.85 7.58
C VAL A 280 10.94 12.35 9.02
N ALA A 281 12.08 12.82 9.54
CA ALA A 281 12.19 13.34 10.91
C ALA A 281 11.26 14.55 11.13
N ALA A 282 11.26 15.52 10.21
CA ALA A 282 10.41 16.71 10.31
C ALA A 282 8.92 16.36 10.18
N SER A 283 8.55 15.41 9.32
CA SER A 283 7.16 14.92 9.19
C SER A 283 6.68 14.20 10.46
N CYS A 284 7.56 13.46 11.12
CA CYS A 284 7.26 12.90 12.44
C CYS A 284 7.11 13.99 13.51
N LEU A 285 7.98 15.02 13.51
CA LEU A 285 7.90 16.13 14.48
C LEU A 285 6.57 16.87 14.41
N VAL A 286 5.95 17.03 13.23
CA VAL A 286 4.61 17.62 13.10
C VAL A 286 3.59 16.93 14.01
N SER A 287 3.74 15.62 14.25
CA SER A 287 2.80 14.84 15.06
C SER A 287 3.13 14.78 16.55
N PHE A 288 4.40 15.03 16.92
CA PHE A 288 4.85 14.86 18.30
C PHE A 288 5.11 16.18 19.05
N VAL A 289 5.24 17.29 18.32
CA VAL A 289 5.49 18.59 18.96
C VAL A 289 4.18 19.22 19.42
N ASP A 290 4.16 19.71 20.66
CA ASP A 290 3.00 20.40 21.22
C ASP A 290 2.63 21.62 20.36
N ALA A 291 1.40 21.64 19.83
CA ALA A 291 0.88 22.68 18.96
C ALA A 291 0.81 24.06 19.63
N THR A 292 0.90 24.15 20.96
CA THR A 292 0.91 25.41 21.71
C THR A 292 2.28 26.06 21.79
N SER A 293 3.36 25.30 21.52
CA SER A 293 4.72 25.85 21.47
C SER A 293 4.93 26.70 20.20
N ALA A 294 5.89 27.64 20.22
CA ALA A 294 6.19 28.48 19.07
C ALA A 294 6.56 27.68 17.82
N ILE A 295 7.35 26.61 17.98
CA ILE A 295 7.72 25.69 16.90
C ILE A 295 6.50 24.85 16.48
N GLY A 296 5.72 24.36 17.44
CA GLY A 296 4.52 23.57 17.17
C GLY A 296 3.45 24.34 16.41
N MET A 297 3.28 25.64 16.68
CA MET A 297 2.36 26.51 15.91
C MET A 297 2.80 26.63 14.44
N ILE A 298 4.10 26.74 14.18
CA ILE A 298 4.61 26.81 12.79
C ILE A 298 4.42 25.44 12.11
N LEU A 299 4.80 24.38 12.78
CA LEU A 299 4.70 23.01 12.24
C LEU A 299 3.24 22.61 12.00
N SER A 300 2.31 22.94 12.89
CA SER A 300 0.88 22.63 12.72
C SER A 300 0.27 23.38 11.54
N LYS A 301 0.67 24.65 11.30
CA LYS A 301 0.24 25.41 10.12
C LYS A 301 0.86 24.89 8.82
N ALA A 302 2.12 24.49 8.86
CA ALA A 302 2.81 23.91 7.71
C ALA A 302 2.24 22.53 7.35
N GLY A 303 1.94 21.73 8.36
CA GLY A 303 1.59 20.33 8.18
C GLY A 303 2.68 19.53 7.45
N VAL A 304 2.41 18.28 7.15
CA VAL A 304 3.35 17.45 6.37
C VAL A 304 3.51 17.97 4.94
N VAL A 305 2.46 18.60 4.36
CA VAL A 305 2.52 19.22 3.03
C VAL A 305 3.55 20.34 2.99
N GLY A 306 3.52 21.26 3.98
CA GLY A 306 4.48 22.35 4.05
C GLY A 306 5.90 21.88 4.29
N VAL A 307 6.11 20.89 5.17
CA VAL A 307 7.42 20.24 5.38
C VAL A 307 7.95 19.66 4.06
N THR A 308 7.08 18.97 3.31
CA THR A 308 7.45 18.38 2.02
C THR A 308 7.87 19.45 1.02
N LEU A 309 7.13 20.56 0.93
CA LEU A 309 7.48 21.68 0.04
C LEU A 309 8.84 22.29 0.40
N ILE A 310 9.13 22.50 1.69
CA ILE A 310 10.41 23.06 2.13
C ILE A 310 11.57 22.13 1.72
N VAL A 311 11.44 20.83 1.94
CA VAL A 311 12.48 19.86 1.56
C VAL A 311 12.65 19.80 0.05
N LEU A 312 11.56 19.89 -0.73
CA LEU A 312 11.64 19.95 -2.20
C LEU A 312 12.37 21.21 -2.67
N VAL A 313 12.13 22.36 -2.04
CA VAL A 313 12.91 23.58 -2.33
C VAL A 313 14.40 23.33 -2.09
N CYS A 314 14.78 22.65 -1.01
CA CYS A 314 16.18 22.30 -0.77
C CYS A 314 16.76 21.43 -1.92
N PHE A 315 16.02 20.45 -2.43
CA PHE A 315 16.47 19.65 -3.59
C PHE A 315 16.68 20.47 -4.85
N PHE A 316 15.87 21.50 -5.10
CA PHE A 316 15.99 22.36 -6.27
C PHE A 316 17.11 23.44 -6.14
N VAL A 317 17.38 23.91 -4.93
CA VAL A 317 18.29 25.03 -4.69
C VAL A 317 19.69 24.58 -4.35
N ILE A 318 19.87 23.48 -3.60
CA ILE A 318 21.20 22.98 -3.22
C ILE A 318 21.89 22.45 -4.47
N LYS A 319 23.10 22.99 -4.74
CA LYS A 319 23.93 22.59 -5.87
C LYS A 319 25.10 21.71 -5.39
N ILE A 320 25.35 20.65 -6.13
CA ILE A 320 26.51 19.78 -6.01
C ILE A 320 27.21 19.78 -7.37
N ASP A 321 28.48 20.09 -7.40
CA ASP A 321 29.26 20.24 -8.64
C ASP A 321 28.62 21.20 -9.65
N GLY A 322 28.05 22.31 -9.16
CA GLY A 322 27.41 23.35 -9.97
C GLY A 322 26.01 23.04 -10.50
N LYS A 323 25.47 21.82 -10.22
CA LYS A 323 24.13 21.39 -10.66
C LYS A 323 23.21 21.20 -9.46
N PRO A 324 21.91 21.53 -9.55
CA PRO A 324 20.95 21.24 -8.50
C PRO A 324 20.84 19.73 -8.29
N ILE A 325 20.50 19.31 -7.08
CA ILE A 325 20.32 17.88 -6.76
C ILE A 325 19.22 17.29 -7.64
N MET A 326 18.14 18.04 -7.85
CA MET A 326 17.00 17.63 -8.67
C MET A 326 16.52 18.76 -9.56
N LYS A 327 15.99 18.42 -10.74
CA LYS A 327 15.23 19.32 -11.61
C LYS A 327 13.79 18.83 -11.76
N PRO A 328 12.82 19.72 -12.01
CA PRO A 328 11.41 19.33 -12.18
C PRO A 328 11.16 18.34 -13.30
N ASP A 329 11.92 18.43 -14.40
CA ASP A 329 11.84 17.54 -15.56
C ASP A 329 12.39 16.13 -15.32
N GLU A 330 13.10 15.90 -14.23
CA GLU A 330 13.60 14.58 -13.80
C GLU A 330 12.54 13.76 -13.03
N VAL A 331 11.37 14.33 -12.76
CA VAL A 331 10.33 13.68 -11.96
C VAL A 331 9.33 12.95 -12.84
N HIS A 332 9.20 11.64 -12.64
CA HIS A 332 8.19 10.82 -13.28
C HIS A 332 6.95 10.69 -12.40
N VAL A 333 5.86 11.38 -12.79
CA VAL A 333 4.59 11.29 -12.10
C VAL A 333 3.82 10.07 -12.60
N THR A 334 3.46 9.17 -11.71
CA THR A 334 2.59 8.02 -12.01
C THR A 334 1.14 8.47 -11.94
N TRP A 335 0.61 9.00 -13.04
CA TRP A 335 -0.74 9.57 -13.12
C TRP A 335 -1.85 8.59 -12.77
N ASP A 336 -1.72 7.30 -13.14
CA ASP A 336 -2.66 6.26 -12.72
C ASP A 336 -2.85 6.26 -11.20
N MET A 337 -1.75 6.33 -10.46
CA MET A 337 -1.76 6.34 -9.00
C MET A 337 -2.45 7.60 -8.43
N VAL A 338 -2.16 8.76 -9.01
CA VAL A 338 -2.75 10.04 -8.59
C VAL A 338 -4.28 10.01 -8.79
N PHE A 339 -4.73 9.65 -9.98
CA PHE A 339 -6.16 9.66 -10.29
C PHE A 339 -6.94 8.57 -9.55
N VAL A 340 -6.36 7.38 -9.35
CA VAL A 340 -6.99 6.30 -8.57
C VAL A 340 -7.22 6.75 -7.12
N VAL A 341 -6.20 7.31 -6.47
CA VAL A 341 -6.31 7.76 -5.08
C VAL A 341 -7.29 8.92 -4.95
N ALA A 342 -7.16 9.94 -5.81
CA ALA A 342 -8.02 11.11 -5.79
C ALA A 342 -9.49 10.73 -6.00
N THR A 343 -9.78 9.91 -7.00
CA THR A 343 -11.14 9.45 -7.32
C THR A 343 -11.68 8.51 -6.24
N GLY A 344 -10.86 7.59 -5.74
CA GLY A 344 -11.28 6.63 -4.72
C GLY A 344 -11.68 7.32 -3.41
N MET A 345 -10.88 8.28 -2.94
CA MET A 345 -11.23 9.11 -1.77
C MET A 345 -12.55 9.87 -1.98
N PHE A 346 -12.66 10.50 -3.12
CA PHE A 346 -13.83 11.30 -3.44
C PHE A 346 -15.10 10.44 -3.45
N ILE A 347 -15.08 9.29 -4.13
CA ILE A 347 -16.22 8.36 -4.18
C ILE A 347 -16.51 7.78 -2.79
N ALA A 348 -15.48 7.42 -1.99
CA ALA A 348 -15.69 6.94 -0.63
C ALA A 348 -16.44 7.99 0.22
N SER A 349 -16.09 9.27 0.10
CA SER A 349 -16.80 10.36 0.78
C SER A 349 -18.25 10.53 0.32
N LEU A 350 -18.54 10.24 -0.95
CA LEU A 350 -19.93 10.26 -1.47
C LEU A 350 -20.74 9.07 -0.93
N VAL A 351 -20.15 7.87 -0.87
CA VAL A 351 -20.81 6.67 -0.31
C VAL A 351 -21.21 6.89 1.15
N THR A 352 -20.38 7.58 1.93
CA THR A 352 -20.64 7.86 3.35
C THR A 352 -21.50 9.12 3.58
N ASN A 353 -21.81 9.89 2.53
CA ASN A 353 -22.65 11.08 2.64
C ASN A 353 -24.10 10.69 2.96
N GLU A 354 -24.67 11.34 4.01
CA GLU A 354 -26.05 11.08 4.46
C GLU A 354 -27.10 11.25 3.34
N ALA A 355 -26.91 12.21 2.42
CA ALA A 355 -27.81 12.43 1.30
C ALA A 355 -27.95 11.23 0.35
N THR A 356 -27.03 10.27 0.39
CA THR A 356 -27.10 9.06 -0.43
C THR A 356 -27.95 7.94 0.18
N GLY A 357 -28.08 7.90 1.52
CA GLY A 357 -28.72 6.82 2.27
C GLY A 357 -27.96 5.49 2.25
N VAL A 358 -26.81 5.42 1.57
CA VAL A 358 -26.02 4.18 1.41
C VAL A 358 -25.49 3.68 2.73
N SER A 359 -24.97 4.57 3.59
CA SER A 359 -24.51 4.24 4.93
C SER A 359 -25.62 3.61 5.78
N ALA A 360 -26.80 4.18 5.77
CA ALA A 360 -27.93 3.66 6.52
C ALA A 360 -28.37 2.27 6.01
N PHE A 361 -28.36 2.05 4.71
CA PHE A 361 -28.66 0.74 4.10
C PHE A 361 -27.63 -0.33 4.50
N LEU A 362 -26.33 -0.04 4.36
CA LEU A 362 -25.27 -0.96 4.74
C LEU A 362 -25.35 -1.31 6.23
N SER A 363 -25.60 -0.32 7.08
CA SER A 363 -25.74 -0.52 8.53
C SER A 363 -26.98 -1.33 8.89
N GLY A 364 -28.09 -1.17 8.14
CA GLY A 364 -29.29 -2.00 8.32
C GLY A 364 -29.04 -3.48 8.04
N ILE A 365 -28.17 -3.81 7.08
CA ILE A 365 -27.77 -5.18 6.77
C ILE A 365 -26.75 -5.72 7.76
N LEU A 366 -25.72 -4.92 8.06
CA LEU A 366 -24.58 -5.36 8.89
C LEU A 366 -24.84 -5.22 10.40
N GLY A 367 -25.72 -4.30 10.79
CA GLY A 367 -26.06 -4.04 12.19
C GLY A 367 -26.55 -5.26 12.96
N PRO A 368 -27.51 -6.06 12.46
CA PRO A 368 -27.96 -7.30 13.12
C PRO A 368 -26.84 -8.33 13.27
N PHE A 369 -25.93 -8.41 12.29
CA PHE A 369 -24.75 -9.28 12.35
C PHE A 369 -23.78 -8.82 13.44
N LEU A 370 -23.53 -7.49 13.58
CA LEU A 370 -22.69 -6.93 14.63
C LEU A 370 -23.32 -7.04 16.01
N ALA A 371 -24.60 -6.75 16.15
CA ALA A 371 -25.30 -6.83 17.43
C ALA A 371 -25.26 -8.25 18.04
N SER A 372 -25.10 -9.26 17.20
CA SER A 372 -24.99 -10.66 17.62
C SER A 372 -23.56 -11.13 17.94
N ARG A 373 -22.54 -10.29 17.71
CA ARG A 373 -21.11 -10.63 17.82
C ARG A 373 -20.33 -9.56 18.56
N SER A 374 -19.19 -9.93 19.12
CA SER A 374 -18.26 -8.94 19.65
C SER A 374 -17.60 -8.15 18.53
N GLU A 375 -17.30 -6.87 18.77
CA GLU A 375 -16.60 -6.01 17.80
C GLU A 375 -15.26 -6.62 17.36
N PHE A 376 -14.55 -7.31 18.25
CA PHE A 376 -13.33 -8.05 17.93
C PHE A 376 -13.57 -9.10 16.84
N VAL A 377 -14.63 -9.90 16.93
CA VAL A 377 -14.96 -10.94 15.93
C VAL A 377 -15.32 -10.30 14.61
N PHE A 378 -16.05 -9.18 14.61
CA PHE A 378 -16.36 -8.44 13.39
C PHE A 378 -15.09 -7.92 12.71
N LEU A 379 -14.19 -7.25 13.46
CA LEU A 379 -12.94 -6.73 12.93
C LEU A 379 -12.02 -7.83 12.40
N LEU A 380 -11.99 -8.97 13.09
CA LEU A 380 -11.23 -10.14 12.64
C LEU A 380 -11.79 -10.69 11.33
N LEU A 381 -13.10 -10.85 11.21
CA LEU A 381 -13.73 -11.29 9.97
C LEU A 381 -13.53 -10.29 8.82
N LEU A 382 -13.66 -8.99 9.10
CA LEU A 382 -13.38 -7.92 8.16
C LEU A 382 -11.94 -8.01 7.63
N GLY A 383 -10.98 -8.19 8.54
CA GLY A 383 -9.56 -8.34 8.19
C GLY A 383 -9.28 -9.62 7.40
N ILE A 384 -9.84 -10.76 7.79
CA ILE A 384 -9.69 -12.05 7.08
C ILE A 384 -10.28 -11.96 5.66
N ILE A 385 -11.51 -11.45 5.53
CA ILE A 385 -12.16 -11.30 4.22
C ILE A 385 -11.35 -10.31 3.36
N GLY A 386 -10.90 -9.19 3.94
CA GLY A 386 -10.04 -8.22 3.26
C GLY A 386 -8.76 -8.85 2.76
N LEU A 387 -8.06 -9.61 3.59
CA LEU A 387 -6.83 -10.31 3.25
C LEU A 387 -7.06 -11.37 2.16
N ILE A 388 -8.17 -12.10 2.20
CA ILE A 388 -8.49 -13.06 1.16
C ILE A 388 -8.79 -12.32 -0.16
N LEU A 389 -9.71 -11.36 -0.14
CA LEU A 389 -10.13 -10.67 -1.36
C LEU A 389 -9.01 -9.90 -2.04
N THR A 390 -8.12 -9.26 -1.27
CA THR A 390 -6.96 -8.54 -1.83
C THR A 390 -5.99 -9.45 -2.58
N ASN A 391 -6.04 -10.75 -2.32
CA ASN A 391 -5.22 -11.73 -3.02
C ASN A 391 -5.83 -12.25 -4.35
N PHE A 392 -7.07 -11.86 -4.65
CA PHE A 392 -7.75 -12.19 -5.91
C PHE A 392 -8.16 -10.94 -6.70
N LEU A 393 -8.31 -9.81 -6.03
CA LEU A 393 -8.76 -8.53 -6.56
C LEU A 393 -7.73 -7.43 -6.29
N ASN A 394 -7.91 -6.28 -6.92
CA ASN A 394 -7.01 -5.14 -6.74
C ASN A 394 -7.04 -4.62 -5.28
N ASN A 395 -5.87 -4.51 -4.66
CA ASN A 395 -5.69 -4.07 -3.27
C ASN A 395 -6.35 -2.72 -2.98
N ILE A 396 -6.22 -1.76 -3.91
CA ILE A 396 -6.74 -0.40 -3.75
C ILE A 396 -8.28 -0.44 -3.73
N ALA A 397 -8.88 -1.20 -4.63
CA ALA A 397 -10.34 -1.35 -4.68
C ALA A 397 -10.89 -1.94 -3.37
N ILE A 398 -10.30 -3.02 -2.88
CA ILE A 398 -10.72 -3.66 -1.63
C ILE A 398 -10.55 -2.73 -0.43
N MET A 399 -9.45 -1.98 -0.38
CA MET A 399 -9.21 -1.02 0.67
C MET A 399 -10.31 0.06 0.72
N PHE A 400 -10.67 0.66 -0.43
CA PHE A 400 -11.72 1.67 -0.47
C PHE A 400 -13.11 1.10 -0.12
N ILE A 401 -13.44 -0.12 -0.57
CA ILE A 401 -14.69 -0.81 -0.19
C ILE A 401 -14.78 -0.93 1.33
N PHE A 402 -13.75 -1.47 1.95
CA PHE A 402 -13.78 -1.75 3.37
C PHE A 402 -13.70 -0.49 4.22
N MET A 403 -12.99 0.54 3.78
CA MET A 403 -13.04 1.85 4.44
C MET A 403 -14.44 2.47 4.39
N ALA A 404 -15.13 2.37 3.25
CA ALA A 404 -16.52 2.85 3.15
C ALA A 404 -17.46 2.06 4.07
N VAL A 405 -17.31 0.73 4.16
CA VAL A 405 -18.08 -0.10 5.10
C VAL A 405 -17.82 0.32 6.55
N VAL A 406 -16.56 0.46 6.94
CA VAL A 406 -16.18 0.90 8.29
C VAL A 406 -16.75 2.30 8.59
N GLY A 407 -16.67 3.24 7.63
CA GLY A 407 -17.26 4.57 7.76
C GLY A 407 -18.77 4.54 7.96
N SER A 408 -19.47 3.71 7.20
CA SER A 408 -20.91 3.51 7.34
C SER A 408 -21.28 2.95 8.72
N MET A 409 -20.52 1.98 9.21
CA MET A 409 -20.75 1.36 10.51
C MET A 409 -20.51 2.36 11.66
N PHE A 410 -19.45 3.16 11.54
CA PHE A 410 -19.13 4.19 12.52
C PHE A 410 -20.19 5.30 12.55
N ALA A 411 -20.63 5.80 11.39
CA ALA A 411 -21.67 6.83 11.29
C ALA A 411 -22.99 6.41 11.97
N GLN A 412 -23.28 5.11 12.04
CA GLN A 412 -24.46 4.56 12.70
C GLN A 412 -24.23 4.17 14.18
N GLY A 413 -23.05 4.46 14.73
CA GLY A 413 -22.72 4.13 16.12
C GLY A 413 -22.54 2.62 16.40
N LEU A 414 -22.30 1.82 15.36
CA LEU A 414 -22.12 0.36 15.45
C LEU A 414 -20.67 -0.05 15.69
N LEU A 415 -19.72 0.86 15.58
CA LEU A 415 -18.31 0.67 15.91
C LEU A 415 -17.90 1.65 17.00
N SER A 416 -17.27 1.16 18.06
CA SER A 416 -16.78 1.97 19.17
C SER A 416 -15.45 2.65 18.80
N ASN A 417 -14.59 1.94 18.05
CA ASN A 417 -13.25 2.42 17.69
C ASN A 417 -13.00 2.37 16.17
N PRO A 418 -13.28 3.46 15.45
CA PRO A 418 -13.05 3.51 14.01
C PRO A 418 -11.57 3.44 13.64
N TYR A 419 -10.65 3.89 14.52
CA TYR A 419 -9.22 3.85 14.27
C TYR A 419 -8.69 2.42 14.20
N THR A 420 -9.08 1.55 15.13
CA THR A 420 -8.74 0.12 15.06
C THR A 420 -9.28 -0.50 13.77
N ALA A 421 -10.53 -0.24 13.42
CA ALA A 421 -11.11 -0.74 12.18
C ALA A 421 -10.34 -0.26 10.94
N GLY A 422 -9.99 1.02 10.88
CA GLY A 422 -9.16 1.60 9.83
C GLY A 422 -7.78 0.95 9.73
N MET A 423 -7.11 0.67 10.87
CA MET A 423 -5.84 -0.06 10.90
C MET A 423 -5.99 -1.49 10.38
N VAL A 424 -7.04 -2.20 10.75
CA VAL A 424 -7.32 -3.56 10.25
C VAL A 424 -7.46 -3.56 8.74
N VAL A 425 -8.25 -2.64 8.18
CA VAL A 425 -8.39 -2.49 6.72
C VAL A 425 -7.05 -2.17 6.07
N THR A 426 -6.29 -1.19 6.61
CA THR A 426 -4.98 -0.78 6.09
C THR A 426 -4.02 -1.95 5.96
N LEU A 427 -3.95 -2.79 7.00
CA LEU A 427 -2.93 -3.82 7.13
C LEU A 427 -3.36 -5.15 6.49
N ALA A 428 -4.66 -5.45 6.44
CA ALA A 428 -5.18 -6.62 5.77
C ALA A 428 -5.10 -6.49 4.25
N THR A 429 -5.38 -5.30 3.70
CA THR A 429 -5.53 -5.12 2.25
C THR A 429 -4.23 -4.87 1.49
N ILE A 430 -3.10 -4.67 2.18
CA ILE A 430 -1.79 -4.49 1.51
C ILE A 430 -1.18 -5.83 1.06
N ILE A 431 -1.44 -6.93 1.77
CA ILE A 431 -0.69 -8.18 1.59
C ILE A 431 -1.28 -9.01 0.44
N GLY A 432 -0.95 -8.61 -0.77
CA GLY A 432 -1.34 -9.30 -2.00
C GLY A 432 -0.16 -10.05 -2.62
N PHE A 433 -0.02 -11.35 -2.36
CA PHE A 433 1.09 -12.19 -2.82
C PHE A 433 0.64 -13.51 -3.46
N TYR A 434 -0.59 -13.96 -3.15
CA TYR A 434 -1.03 -15.33 -3.40
C TYR A 434 -1.36 -15.60 -4.86
N THR A 435 -1.88 -14.62 -5.60
CA THR A 435 -2.11 -14.73 -7.04
C THR A 435 -1.33 -13.68 -7.82
N PRO A 436 -1.02 -13.92 -9.10
CA PRO A 436 -0.36 -12.92 -9.94
C PRO A 436 -1.20 -11.64 -10.12
N ALA A 437 -2.52 -11.74 -10.00
CA ALA A 437 -3.44 -10.61 -10.16
C ALA A 437 -3.60 -9.78 -8.89
N SER A 438 -3.13 -10.26 -7.73
CA SER A 438 -3.32 -9.60 -6.44
C SER A 438 -2.65 -8.23 -6.36
N SER A 439 -1.43 -8.14 -6.87
CA SER A 439 -0.62 -6.93 -6.85
C SER A 439 0.54 -7.03 -7.84
N ALA A 440 1.24 -5.91 -8.07
CA ALA A 440 2.49 -5.93 -8.82
C ALA A 440 3.54 -6.85 -8.16
N TYR A 441 3.56 -6.95 -6.84
CA TYR A 441 4.43 -7.87 -6.11
C TYR A 441 4.00 -9.33 -6.28
N GLY A 442 2.70 -9.62 -6.28
CA GLY A 442 2.16 -10.94 -6.64
C GLY A 442 2.62 -11.36 -8.04
N ALA A 443 2.52 -10.45 -9.02
CA ALA A 443 3.00 -10.71 -10.37
C ALA A 443 4.52 -11.00 -10.40
N MET A 444 5.34 -10.28 -9.62
CA MET A 444 6.79 -10.53 -9.52
C MET A 444 7.12 -11.89 -8.89
N ILE A 445 6.39 -12.29 -7.84
CA ILE A 445 6.57 -13.60 -7.18
C ILE A 445 6.31 -14.71 -8.19
N HIS A 446 5.15 -14.69 -8.85
CA HIS A 446 4.73 -15.72 -9.80
C HIS A 446 5.49 -15.67 -11.13
N GLY A 447 6.07 -14.52 -11.48
CA GLY A 447 6.96 -14.35 -12.62
C GLY A 447 8.41 -14.81 -12.36
N SER A 448 8.77 -15.08 -11.10
CA SER A 448 10.10 -15.57 -10.75
C SER A 448 10.24 -17.06 -11.08
N ASP A 449 11.29 -17.42 -11.78
CA ASP A 449 11.65 -18.82 -12.05
C ASP A 449 11.81 -19.69 -10.80
N TRP A 450 12.13 -19.05 -9.64
CA TRP A 450 12.31 -19.73 -8.37
C TRP A 450 10.99 -20.06 -7.68
N CYS A 451 9.87 -19.45 -8.11
CA CYS A 451 8.56 -19.52 -7.48
C CYS A 451 7.49 -20.12 -8.41
N PRO A 452 7.54 -21.41 -8.75
CA PRO A 452 6.47 -22.04 -9.53
C PRO A 452 5.12 -21.82 -8.84
N SER A 453 4.12 -21.30 -9.56
CA SER A 453 2.84 -20.88 -9.00
C SER A 453 2.14 -21.96 -8.18
N ALA A 454 2.18 -23.23 -8.61
CA ALA A 454 1.61 -24.34 -7.87
C ALA A 454 2.23 -24.51 -6.46
N LYS A 455 3.52 -24.26 -6.32
CA LYS A 455 4.23 -24.30 -5.04
C LYS A 455 3.93 -23.07 -4.18
N VAL A 456 3.83 -21.88 -4.82
CA VAL A 456 3.39 -20.65 -4.14
C VAL A 456 2.01 -20.84 -3.53
N TYR A 457 1.05 -21.43 -4.26
CA TYR A 457 -0.28 -21.73 -3.74
C TYR A 457 -0.23 -22.71 -2.55
N GLN A 458 0.54 -23.78 -2.64
CA GLN A 458 0.66 -24.77 -1.56
C GLN A 458 1.26 -24.14 -0.27
N LEU A 459 2.37 -23.44 -0.41
CA LEU A 459 3.06 -22.83 0.74
C LEU A 459 2.33 -21.59 1.26
N GLY A 460 1.69 -20.83 0.38
CA GLY A 460 0.94 -19.63 0.71
C GLY A 460 -0.26 -19.87 1.63
N LEU A 461 -0.85 -21.06 1.61
CA LEU A 461 -1.91 -21.41 2.57
C LEU A 461 -1.42 -21.35 4.03
N PHE A 462 -0.20 -21.81 4.30
CA PHE A 462 0.40 -21.69 5.64
C PHE A 462 0.68 -20.23 6.00
N VAL A 463 1.06 -19.43 5.00
CA VAL A 463 1.26 -17.99 5.19
C VAL A 463 -0.07 -17.29 5.52
N PHE A 464 -1.19 -17.68 4.89
CA PHE A 464 -2.51 -17.14 5.23
C PHE A 464 -2.91 -17.45 6.67
N VAL A 465 -2.78 -18.71 7.11
CA VAL A 465 -3.09 -19.09 8.49
C VAL A 465 -2.26 -18.26 9.48
N TYR A 466 -0.99 -18.09 9.20
CA TYR A 466 -0.11 -17.24 9.98
C TYR A 466 -0.59 -15.78 10.00
N LEU A 467 -0.95 -15.20 8.84
CA LEU A 467 -1.42 -13.81 8.75
C LEU A 467 -2.75 -13.59 9.48
N PHE A 468 -3.62 -14.59 9.56
CA PHE A 468 -4.85 -14.50 10.39
C PHE A 468 -4.52 -14.35 11.88
N ILE A 469 -3.50 -15.06 12.37
CA ILE A 469 -3.00 -14.90 13.74
C ILE A 469 -2.43 -13.49 13.95
N VAL A 470 -1.64 -12.99 12.99
CA VAL A 470 -1.08 -11.64 13.04
C VAL A 470 -2.17 -10.58 13.07
N LEU A 471 -3.26 -10.74 12.30
CA LEU A 471 -4.40 -9.83 12.33
C LEU A 471 -5.11 -9.82 13.70
N ALA A 472 -5.27 -10.96 14.34
CA ALA A 472 -5.85 -11.03 15.70
C ALA A 472 -4.98 -10.27 16.71
N ILE A 473 -3.65 -10.42 16.64
CA ILE A 473 -2.70 -9.68 17.48
C ILE A 473 -2.79 -8.18 17.17
N LEU A 474 -2.88 -7.81 15.91
CA LEU A 474 -3.02 -6.42 15.48
C LEU A 474 -4.25 -5.75 16.09
N ILE A 475 -5.42 -6.39 16.04
CA ILE A 475 -6.66 -5.83 16.60
C ILE A 475 -6.47 -5.56 18.10
N PHE A 476 -5.87 -6.51 18.82
CA PHE A 476 -5.58 -6.36 20.23
C PHE A 476 -4.65 -5.16 20.50
N VAL A 477 -3.55 -5.05 19.76
CA VAL A 477 -2.58 -3.94 19.91
C VAL A 477 -3.22 -2.60 19.53
N ALA A 478 -3.97 -2.53 18.43
CA ALA A 478 -4.62 -1.31 18.00
C ALA A 478 -5.64 -0.81 19.03
N ASN A 479 -6.45 -1.71 19.62
CA ASN A 479 -7.38 -1.35 20.70
C ASN A 479 -6.70 -0.89 21.99
N MET A 480 -5.44 -1.26 22.22
CA MET A 480 -4.68 -0.78 23.39
C MET A 480 -4.09 0.61 23.15
N VAL A 481 -3.83 0.98 21.90
CA VAL A 481 -3.15 2.23 21.52
C VAL A 481 -4.15 3.34 21.23
N PHE A 482 -5.25 3.03 20.55
CA PHE A 482 -6.31 3.98 20.22
C PHE A 482 -7.42 4.01 21.26
#